data_5ab1b3d9ed43741a58e269256b73b984
#
_entry.id   5ab1b3d9ed43741a58e269256b73b984
#
_cell.length_a   1.000
_cell.length_b   1.000
_cell.length_c   1.000
_cell.angle_alpha   90.00
_cell.angle_beta   90.00
_cell.angle_gamma   90.00
#
_symmetry.space_group_name_H-M   'P 1'
#
loop_
_entity.id
_entity.type
_entity.pdbx_description
1 polymer ?
#
loop_
_entity_poly.entity_id
_entity_poly.type
_entity_poly.pdbx_seq_one_letter_code
_entity_poly.pdbx_strand_id
1 'polypeptide(L)'
;MFSKFDANQLRQNLQNIDFLPSGAQLDTEAAQNYAAYKRHYGLNFSELDPNLKAAKSTVGTFSSGNYELVCQHFLSSTQAPRKTAFLLHGYLDHAGLYRHLIKHLLERDIAVIIFDLPGHGLSSGATASISSFQDYSAAFVACLKLAKQQQLASPWLTIGQSTGAAIIMDMLLEKRLEKELAKDISLQDFILLGPLLRPK
;
A
#
# COMPACT_ATOMS: atom_id res chain seq x y z
N MET A 1 -22.35 -8.27 1.95
CA MET A 1 -21.04 -8.90 1.68
C MET A 1 -20.41 -8.10 0.55
N PHE A 2 -19.13 -7.70 0.65
CA PHE A 2 -18.45 -6.97 -0.42
C PHE A 2 -18.26 -7.88 -1.64
N SER A 3 -18.75 -7.48 -2.79
CA SER A 3 -18.81 -8.30 -4.00
C SER A 3 -17.80 -7.81 -5.05
N LYS A 4 -17.65 -8.56 -6.14
CA LYS A 4 -16.85 -8.12 -7.29
C LYS A 4 -17.41 -6.85 -7.94
N PHE A 5 -18.74 -6.68 -7.89
CA PHE A 5 -19.39 -5.47 -8.38
C PHE A 5 -19.02 -4.25 -7.54
N ASP A 6 -19.08 -4.37 -6.20
CA ASP A 6 -18.66 -3.31 -5.28
C ASP A 6 -17.19 -2.93 -5.46
N ALA A 7 -16.32 -3.92 -5.73
CA ALA A 7 -14.91 -3.69 -6.01
C ALA A 7 -14.69 -2.86 -7.30
N ASN A 8 -15.45 -3.15 -8.36
CA ASN A 8 -15.37 -2.40 -9.60
C ASN A 8 -15.88 -0.95 -9.42
N GLN A 9 -17.00 -0.78 -8.71
CA GLN A 9 -17.53 0.56 -8.42
C GLN A 9 -16.53 1.36 -7.56
N LEU A 10 -15.97 0.74 -6.53
CA LEU A 10 -14.96 1.41 -5.70
C LEU A 10 -13.79 1.91 -6.57
N ARG A 11 -13.20 1.04 -7.39
CA ARG A 11 -12.07 1.41 -8.23
C ARG A 11 -12.37 2.56 -9.21
N GLN A 12 -13.55 2.56 -9.83
CA GLN A 12 -13.96 3.59 -10.81
C GLN A 12 -14.13 4.98 -10.19
N ASN A 13 -14.44 5.04 -8.89
CA ASN A 13 -14.73 6.29 -8.19
C ASN A 13 -13.54 6.78 -7.32
N LEU A 14 -12.38 6.11 -7.37
CA LEU A 14 -11.20 6.56 -6.66
C LEU A 14 -10.50 7.69 -7.41
N GLN A 15 -10.01 8.66 -6.65
CA GLN A 15 -9.16 9.75 -7.12
C GLN A 15 -7.69 9.47 -6.80
N ASN A 16 -6.79 10.30 -7.29
CA ASN A 16 -5.37 10.22 -6.93
C ASN A 16 -5.21 10.27 -5.41
N ILE A 17 -4.35 9.38 -4.88
CA ILE A 17 -4.19 9.29 -3.45
C ILE A 17 -3.51 10.53 -2.88
N ASP A 18 -4.12 11.07 -1.84
CA ASP A 18 -3.52 12.06 -0.96
C ASP A 18 -3.30 11.40 0.41
N PHE A 19 -2.04 11.29 0.82
CA PHE A 19 -1.67 10.70 2.10
C PHE A 19 -1.88 11.67 3.28
N LEU A 20 -2.08 12.95 3.00
CA LEU A 20 -2.27 13.96 4.04
C LEU A 20 -3.73 13.98 4.52
N PRO A 21 -3.94 14.23 5.83
CA PRO A 21 -5.30 14.25 6.40
C PRO A 21 -6.24 15.32 5.84
N SER A 22 -5.70 16.32 5.14
CA SER A 22 -6.44 17.42 4.50
C SER A 22 -6.90 17.12 3.07
N GLY A 23 -6.58 15.91 2.59
CA GLY A 23 -6.80 15.53 1.21
C GLY A 23 -8.24 15.44 0.77
N ALA A 24 -8.43 15.27 -0.51
CA ALA A 24 -9.72 15.16 -1.15
C ALA A 24 -10.60 14.14 -0.43
N GLN A 25 -11.77 14.57 0.01
CA GLN A 25 -12.79 13.65 0.51
C GLN A 25 -13.27 12.81 -0.66
N LEU A 26 -13.29 11.49 -0.45
CA LEU A 26 -14.01 10.60 -1.36
C LEU A 26 -15.45 11.13 -1.52
N ASP A 27 -15.99 11.05 -2.73
CA ASP A 27 -17.41 11.26 -2.90
C ASP A 27 -18.22 10.28 -2.02
N THR A 28 -19.51 10.55 -1.86
CA THR A 28 -20.34 9.77 -0.94
C THR A 28 -20.39 8.29 -1.30
N GLU A 29 -20.43 7.96 -2.58
CA GLU A 29 -20.48 6.57 -3.05
C GLU A 29 -19.14 5.85 -2.84
N ALA A 30 -18.02 6.46 -3.22
CA ALA A 30 -16.69 5.90 -2.98
C ALA A 30 -16.43 5.72 -1.49
N ALA A 31 -16.84 6.65 -0.64
CA ALA A 31 -16.71 6.54 0.81
C ALA A 31 -17.50 5.35 1.38
N GLN A 32 -18.73 5.14 0.92
CA GLN A 32 -19.58 4.01 1.32
C GLN A 32 -18.98 2.67 0.86
N ASN A 33 -18.52 2.59 -0.39
CA ASN A 33 -17.90 1.40 -0.96
C ASN A 33 -16.57 1.07 -0.23
N TYR A 34 -15.76 2.07 0.09
CA TYR A 34 -14.54 1.86 0.86
C TYR A 34 -14.84 1.45 2.31
N ALA A 35 -15.85 2.00 2.94
CA ALA A 35 -16.30 1.55 4.26
C ALA A 35 -16.77 0.09 4.24
N ALA A 36 -17.50 -0.33 3.20
CA ALA A 36 -17.91 -1.73 3.00
C ALA A 36 -16.70 -2.64 2.78
N TYR A 37 -15.71 -2.24 1.97
CA TYR A 37 -14.43 -2.93 1.79
C TYR A 37 -13.70 -3.11 3.12
N LYS A 38 -13.54 -2.05 3.90
CA LYS A 38 -12.87 -2.12 5.20
C LYS A 38 -13.57 -3.08 6.16
N ARG A 39 -14.90 -3.02 6.24
CA ARG A 39 -15.67 -3.96 7.10
C ARG A 39 -15.50 -5.41 6.64
N HIS A 40 -15.51 -5.66 5.34
CA HIS A 40 -15.36 -7.01 4.79
C HIS A 40 -14.01 -7.65 5.19
N TYR A 41 -12.93 -6.86 5.14
CA TYR A 41 -11.58 -7.34 5.44
C TYR A 41 -11.13 -7.07 6.88
N GLY A 42 -11.95 -6.44 7.71
CA GLY A 42 -11.61 -6.09 9.10
C GLY A 42 -10.56 -4.99 9.22
N LEU A 43 -10.56 -4.04 8.28
CA LEU A 43 -9.65 -2.89 8.24
C LEU A 43 -10.24 -1.62 8.88
N ASN A 44 -11.45 -1.69 9.41
CA ASN A 44 -12.14 -0.61 10.12
C ASN A 44 -11.69 -0.54 11.59
N PHE A 45 -10.40 -0.37 11.81
CA PHE A 45 -9.75 -0.45 13.13
C PHE A 45 -10.35 0.47 14.17
N SER A 46 -10.76 1.67 13.80
CA SER A 46 -11.40 2.63 14.72
C SER A 46 -12.72 2.12 15.32
N GLU A 47 -13.39 1.19 14.64
CA GLU A 47 -14.62 0.55 15.11
C GLU A 47 -14.33 -0.73 15.90
N LEU A 48 -13.28 -1.47 15.52
CA LEU A 48 -12.97 -2.81 16.01
C LEU A 48 -12.05 -2.83 17.25
N ASP A 49 -11.21 -1.81 17.43
CA ASP A 49 -10.18 -1.79 18.47
C ASP A 49 -10.26 -0.52 19.32
N PRO A 50 -10.52 -0.67 20.65
CA PRO A 50 -10.56 0.47 21.55
C PRO A 50 -9.26 1.30 21.60
N ASN A 51 -8.10 0.70 21.34
CA ASN A 51 -6.81 1.37 21.34
C ASN A 51 -6.54 2.15 20.04
N LEU A 52 -7.30 1.86 18.99
CA LEU A 52 -7.19 2.48 17.68
C LEU A 52 -8.41 3.34 17.32
N LYS A 53 -9.16 3.84 18.31
CA LYS A 53 -10.35 4.69 18.07
C LYS A 53 -10.09 5.90 17.20
N ALA A 54 -8.89 6.46 17.25
CA ALA A 54 -8.47 7.60 16.44
C ALA A 54 -7.86 7.22 15.09
N ALA A 55 -7.79 5.91 14.77
CA ALA A 55 -7.20 5.44 13.52
C ALA A 55 -7.98 5.96 12.32
N LYS A 56 -7.24 6.39 11.31
CA LYS A 56 -7.75 6.90 10.04
C LYS A 56 -7.20 6.09 8.89
N SER A 57 -7.91 6.10 7.78
CA SER A 57 -7.43 5.54 6.53
C SER A 57 -7.89 6.36 5.35
N THR A 58 -7.01 6.49 4.36
CA THR A 58 -7.31 7.03 3.04
C THR A 58 -7.11 5.95 1.98
N VAL A 59 -7.78 6.08 0.87
CA VAL A 59 -7.63 5.23 -0.31
C VAL A 59 -7.67 6.11 -1.55
N GLY A 60 -6.89 5.75 -2.54
CA GLY A 60 -6.86 6.43 -3.83
C GLY A 60 -5.97 5.69 -4.80
N THR A 61 -5.73 6.29 -5.95
CA THR A 61 -4.92 5.70 -7.02
C THR A 61 -3.62 6.45 -7.26
N PHE A 62 -2.65 5.77 -7.84
CA PHE A 62 -1.47 6.37 -8.46
C PHE A 62 -1.09 5.57 -9.70
N SER A 63 -0.37 6.20 -10.62
CA SER A 63 0.03 5.56 -11.88
C SER A 63 1.46 5.06 -11.85
N SER A 64 1.70 3.92 -12.50
CA SER A 64 3.02 3.41 -12.81
C SER A 64 3.01 2.73 -14.18
N GLY A 65 3.69 3.32 -15.16
CA GLY A 65 3.60 2.88 -16.55
C GLY A 65 2.15 2.89 -17.05
N ASN A 66 1.67 1.75 -17.52
CA ASN A 66 0.29 1.58 -18.01
C ASN A 66 -0.69 1.11 -16.90
N TYR A 67 -0.25 1.06 -15.65
CA TYR A 67 -1.06 0.60 -14.55
C TYR A 67 -1.57 1.75 -13.70
N GLU A 68 -2.85 1.67 -13.33
CA GLU A 68 -3.46 2.45 -12.25
C GLU A 68 -3.54 1.56 -11.02
N LEU A 69 -2.89 1.96 -9.94
CA LEU A 69 -2.68 1.16 -8.75
C LEU A 69 -3.47 1.74 -7.58
N VAL A 70 -4.21 0.90 -6.89
CA VAL A 70 -4.98 1.30 -5.71
C VAL A 70 -4.11 1.19 -4.46
N CYS A 71 -3.99 2.29 -3.76
CA CYS A 71 -3.17 2.45 -2.55
C CYS A 71 -4.03 2.83 -1.36
N GLN A 72 -3.68 2.28 -0.20
CA GLN A 72 -4.31 2.60 1.07
C GLN A 72 -3.24 3.09 2.04
N HIS A 73 -3.58 4.13 2.79
CA HIS A 73 -2.75 4.68 3.86
C HIS A 73 -3.50 4.62 5.18
N PHE A 74 -2.87 4.08 6.20
CA PHE A 74 -3.43 3.91 7.54
C PHE A 74 -2.59 4.67 8.57
N LEU A 75 -3.25 5.38 9.46
CA LEU A 75 -2.68 6.13 10.58
C LEU A 75 -3.31 5.66 11.90
N SER A 76 -2.52 5.55 12.96
CA SER A 76 -3.00 5.19 14.31
C SER A 76 -3.83 6.31 14.94
N SER A 77 -3.46 7.58 14.64
CA SER A 77 -4.06 8.77 15.22
C SER A 77 -3.92 9.97 14.27
N THR A 78 -4.34 11.13 14.75
CA THR A 78 -4.14 12.43 14.05
C THR A 78 -2.76 13.04 14.29
N GLN A 79 -1.96 12.47 15.22
CA GLN A 79 -0.59 12.92 15.46
C GLN A 79 0.35 12.38 14.38
N ALA A 80 1.49 13.04 14.19
CA ALA A 80 2.50 12.58 13.26
C ALA A 80 3.03 11.20 13.68
N PRO A 81 3.02 10.21 12.78
CA PRO A 81 3.51 8.87 13.09
C PRO A 81 5.04 8.90 13.30
N ARG A 82 5.55 7.92 14.06
CA ARG A 82 6.99 7.79 14.33
C ARG A 82 7.78 7.32 13.10
N LYS A 83 7.15 6.53 12.25
CA LYS A 83 7.72 5.92 11.04
C LYS A 83 6.61 5.68 10.01
N THR A 84 7.00 5.43 8.77
CA THR A 84 6.09 4.91 7.74
C THR A 84 6.56 3.53 7.28
N ALA A 85 5.68 2.54 7.30
CA ALA A 85 5.92 1.21 6.76
C ALA A 85 5.25 1.06 5.39
N PHE A 86 6.01 0.57 4.40
CA PHE A 86 5.52 0.16 3.09
C PHE A 86 5.37 -1.35 3.08
N LEU A 87 4.15 -1.85 2.85
CA LEU A 87 3.84 -3.27 2.76
C LEU A 87 3.67 -3.68 1.30
N LEU A 88 4.38 -4.73 0.91
CA LEU A 88 4.27 -5.36 -0.41
C LEU A 88 3.75 -6.78 -0.25
N HIS A 89 2.57 -7.03 -0.80
CA HIS A 89 1.88 -8.31 -0.68
C HIS A 89 2.46 -9.40 -1.60
N GLY A 90 2.06 -10.65 -1.36
CA GLY A 90 2.45 -11.80 -2.17
C GLY A 90 1.62 -11.98 -3.45
N TYR A 91 2.01 -12.97 -4.27
CA TYR A 91 1.25 -13.37 -5.45
C TYR A 91 -0.11 -13.92 -5.05
N LEU A 92 -1.15 -13.53 -5.76
CA LEU A 92 -2.57 -13.82 -5.49
C LEU A 92 -3.12 -13.18 -4.21
N ASP A 93 -2.32 -12.39 -3.50
CA ASP A 93 -2.77 -11.60 -2.36
C ASP A 93 -3.26 -10.19 -2.80
N HIS A 94 -3.72 -9.42 -1.85
CA HIS A 94 -4.05 -8.00 -1.98
C HIS A 94 -4.08 -7.33 -0.59
N ALA A 95 -4.14 -6.00 -0.55
CA ALA A 95 -4.08 -5.21 0.68
C ALA A 95 -5.05 -5.65 1.78
N GLY A 96 -6.25 -6.10 1.41
CA GLY A 96 -7.28 -6.52 2.36
C GLY A 96 -6.89 -7.68 3.28
N LEU A 97 -5.92 -8.50 2.88
CA LEU A 97 -5.50 -9.69 3.66
C LEU A 97 -4.51 -9.36 4.79
N TYR A 98 -3.98 -8.14 4.84
CA TYR A 98 -2.89 -7.76 5.75
C TYR A 98 -3.35 -7.11 7.06
N ARG A 99 -4.62 -7.26 7.43
CA ARG A 99 -5.22 -6.61 8.61
C ARG A 99 -4.42 -6.78 9.90
N HIS A 100 -3.89 -7.97 10.15
CA HIS A 100 -3.16 -8.26 11.40
C HIS A 100 -1.82 -7.52 11.47
N LEU A 101 -1.09 -7.49 10.35
CA LEU A 101 0.16 -6.76 10.27
C LEU A 101 -0.06 -5.25 10.31
N ILE A 102 -1.06 -4.74 9.59
CA ILE A 102 -1.43 -3.32 9.63
C ILE A 102 -1.78 -2.91 11.07
N LYS A 103 -2.67 -3.67 11.73
CA LYS A 103 -3.03 -3.42 13.13
C LYS A 103 -1.81 -3.35 14.03
N HIS A 104 -0.92 -4.36 13.96
CA HIS A 104 0.28 -4.45 14.77
C HIS A 104 1.22 -3.25 14.60
N LEU A 105 1.34 -2.71 13.39
CA LEU A 105 2.13 -1.52 13.11
C LEU A 105 1.46 -0.25 13.67
N LEU A 106 0.15 -0.12 13.48
CA LEU A 106 -0.61 1.01 14.00
C LEU A 106 -0.55 1.11 15.54
N GLU A 107 -0.59 -0.02 16.24
CA GLU A 107 -0.42 -0.09 17.70
C GLU A 107 0.95 0.42 18.19
N ARG A 108 1.90 0.63 17.27
CA ARG A 108 3.27 1.13 17.52
C ARG A 108 3.51 2.52 16.94
N ASP A 109 2.44 3.24 16.59
CA ASP A 109 2.49 4.55 15.94
C ASP A 109 3.31 4.56 14.63
N ILE A 110 3.25 3.44 13.89
CA ILE A 110 3.83 3.32 12.56
C ILE A 110 2.71 3.46 11.55
N ALA A 111 2.79 4.49 10.71
CA ALA A 111 1.88 4.64 9.57
C ALA A 111 2.12 3.51 8.57
N VAL A 112 1.08 3.08 7.87
CA VAL A 112 1.16 1.97 6.91
C VAL A 112 0.67 2.41 5.55
N ILE A 113 1.50 2.19 4.54
CA ILE A 113 1.13 2.27 3.14
C ILE A 113 1.16 0.86 2.58
N ILE A 114 0.07 0.48 1.93
CA ILE A 114 -0.04 -0.74 1.16
C ILE A 114 -0.78 -0.45 -0.14
N PHE A 115 -0.28 -0.96 -1.26
CA PHE A 115 -0.99 -0.88 -2.53
C PHE A 115 -1.13 -2.27 -3.15
N ASP A 116 -2.18 -2.44 -3.92
CA ASP A 116 -2.37 -3.67 -4.69
C ASP A 116 -1.43 -3.65 -5.90
N LEU A 117 -0.62 -4.71 -6.05
CA LEU A 117 0.31 -4.86 -7.17
C LEU A 117 -0.44 -4.89 -8.51
N PRO A 118 0.21 -4.53 -9.64
CA PRO A 118 -0.38 -4.70 -10.98
C PRO A 118 -1.05 -6.07 -11.15
N GLY A 119 -2.29 -6.08 -11.64
CA GLY A 119 -3.07 -7.31 -11.85
C GLY A 119 -3.64 -7.95 -10.57
N HIS A 120 -3.56 -7.29 -9.42
CA HIS A 120 -4.05 -7.80 -8.12
C HIS A 120 -5.07 -6.86 -7.49
N GLY A 121 -5.91 -7.41 -6.62
CA GLY A 121 -6.85 -6.67 -5.80
C GLY A 121 -7.72 -5.67 -6.58
N LEU A 122 -7.64 -4.41 -6.21
CA LEU A 122 -8.36 -3.31 -6.86
C LEU A 122 -7.53 -2.62 -7.96
N SER A 123 -6.25 -2.95 -8.13
CA SER A 123 -5.38 -2.37 -9.15
C SER A 123 -5.71 -2.86 -10.56
N SER A 124 -5.33 -2.07 -11.57
CA SER A 124 -5.52 -2.43 -12.97
C SER A 124 -4.51 -3.48 -13.43
N GLY A 125 -4.74 -4.04 -14.62
CA GLY A 125 -3.92 -5.08 -15.24
C GLY A 125 -4.67 -6.41 -15.41
N ALA A 126 -4.07 -7.31 -16.20
CA ALA A 126 -4.60 -8.66 -16.34
C ALA A 126 -4.43 -9.43 -15.02
N THR A 127 -5.48 -10.15 -14.60
CA THR A 127 -5.50 -10.83 -13.29
C THR A 127 -4.30 -11.76 -13.11
N ALA A 128 -3.54 -11.53 -12.04
CA ALA A 128 -2.37 -12.31 -11.66
C ALA A 128 -1.34 -12.48 -12.81
N SER A 129 -1.24 -11.49 -13.68
CA SER A 129 -0.33 -11.50 -14.84
C SER A 129 0.38 -10.17 -14.96
N ILE A 130 1.64 -10.21 -15.41
CA ILE A 130 2.46 -9.03 -15.63
C ILE A 130 3.41 -9.29 -16.80
N SER A 131 3.69 -8.26 -17.60
CA SER A 131 4.56 -8.38 -18.76
C SER A 131 6.02 -8.54 -18.37
N SER A 132 6.44 -7.87 -17.32
CA SER A 132 7.81 -7.92 -16.80
C SER A 132 7.81 -7.79 -15.28
N PHE A 133 8.71 -8.52 -14.61
CA PHE A 133 8.88 -8.37 -13.17
C PHE A 133 9.31 -6.94 -12.77
N GLN A 134 10.01 -6.25 -13.67
CA GLN A 134 10.40 -4.85 -13.50
C GLN A 134 9.21 -3.90 -13.36
N ASP A 135 8.03 -4.24 -13.88
CA ASP A 135 6.82 -3.43 -13.71
C ASP A 135 6.38 -3.38 -12.24
N TYR A 136 6.56 -4.48 -11.49
CA TYR A 136 6.35 -4.49 -10.04
C TYR A 136 7.33 -3.57 -9.31
N SER A 137 8.62 -3.65 -9.66
CA SER A 137 9.65 -2.80 -9.07
C SER A 137 9.40 -1.31 -9.39
N ALA A 138 9.00 -1.01 -10.63
CA ALA A 138 8.63 0.34 -11.05
C ALA A 138 7.40 0.88 -10.28
N ALA A 139 6.41 0.03 -10.03
CA ALA A 139 5.24 0.38 -9.22
C ALA A 139 5.64 0.78 -7.80
N PHE A 140 6.54 0.03 -7.18
CA PHE A 140 7.01 0.36 -5.84
C PHE A 140 7.85 1.65 -5.83
N VAL A 141 8.72 1.88 -6.81
CA VAL A 141 9.46 3.15 -6.95
C VAL A 141 8.49 4.33 -7.11
N ALA A 142 7.44 4.19 -7.90
CA ALA A 142 6.42 5.24 -8.06
C ALA A 142 5.73 5.56 -6.73
N CYS A 143 5.38 4.56 -5.94
CA CYS A 143 4.82 4.72 -4.60
C CYS A 143 5.77 5.49 -3.67
N LEU A 144 7.05 5.12 -3.64
CA LEU A 144 8.06 5.78 -2.82
C LEU A 144 8.29 7.25 -3.25
N LYS A 145 8.31 7.53 -4.56
CA LYS A 145 8.41 8.91 -5.08
C LYS A 145 7.22 9.75 -4.63
N LEU A 146 6.02 9.21 -4.72
CA LEU A 146 4.80 9.88 -4.26
C LEU A 146 4.83 10.16 -2.76
N ALA A 147 5.22 9.16 -1.96
CA ALA A 147 5.38 9.30 -0.52
C ALA A 147 6.39 10.39 -0.13
N LYS A 148 7.50 10.50 -0.88
CA LYS A 148 8.48 11.57 -0.71
C LYS A 148 7.90 12.94 -1.07
N GLN A 149 7.21 13.05 -2.21
CA GLN A 149 6.58 14.30 -2.64
C GLN A 149 5.58 14.82 -1.61
N GLN A 150 4.86 13.91 -0.95
CA GLN A 150 3.89 14.23 0.10
C GLN A 150 4.50 14.25 1.52
N GLN A 151 5.83 14.19 1.64
CA GLN A 151 6.59 14.38 2.87
C GLN A 151 6.15 13.45 4.02
N LEU A 152 5.91 12.17 3.71
CA LEU A 152 5.53 11.21 4.72
C LEU A 152 6.61 11.01 5.77
N ALA A 153 6.19 10.72 7.00
CA ALA A 153 7.09 10.58 8.15
C ALA A 153 8.17 9.53 7.91
N SER A 154 9.42 9.91 8.15
CA SER A 154 10.59 9.03 8.12
C SER A 154 11.04 8.69 9.56
N PRO A 155 11.85 7.64 9.76
CA PRO A 155 12.43 6.74 8.75
C PRO A 155 11.39 5.79 8.14
N TRP A 156 11.70 5.23 6.97
CA TRP A 156 10.83 4.29 6.27
C TRP A 156 11.27 2.85 6.48
N LEU A 157 10.30 2.00 6.79
CA LEU A 157 10.41 0.55 6.90
C LEU A 157 9.73 -0.10 5.69
N THR A 158 10.35 -1.09 5.09
CA THR A 158 9.74 -1.85 3.99
C THR A 158 9.57 -3.31 4.37
N ILE A 159 8.37 -3.84 4.22
CA ILE A 159 8.04 -5.22 4.55
C ILE A 159 7.44 -5.87 3.30
N GLY A 160 8.07 -6.94 2.83
CA GLY A 160 7.58 -7.71 1.68
C GLY A 160 7.35 -9.18 2.02
N GLN A 161 6.28 -9.74 1.50
CA GLN A 161 5.96 -11.15 1.62
C GLN A 161 6.00 -11.81 0.25
N SER A 162 6.68 -12.96 0.11
CA SER A 162 6.79 -13.74 -1.12
C SER A 162 7.20 -12.89 -2.33
N THR A 163 6.32 -12.62 -3.29
CA THR A 163 6.56 -11.72 -4.43
C THR A 163 6.94 -10.32 -3.98
N GLY A 164 6.28 -9.77 -2.95
CA GLY A 164 6.63 -8.48 -2.38
C GLY A 164 8.08 -8.44 -1.85
N ALA A 165 8.53 -9.52 -1.22
CA ALA A 165 9.91 -9.64 -0.78
C ALA A 165 10.89 -9.74 -1.97
N ALA A 166 10.51 -10.45 -3.03
CA ALA A 166 11.32 -10.53 -4.26
C ALA A 166 11.44 -9.17 -4.96
N ILE A 167 10.39 -8.34 -4.95
CA ILE A 167 10.43 -6.97 -5.48
C ILE A 167 11.47 -6.13 -4.72
N ILE A 168 11.46 -6.20 -3.40
CA ILE A 168 12.44 -5.47 -2.57
C ILE A 168 13.85 -5.95 -2.88
N MET A 169 14.06 -7.27 -3.00
CA MET A 169 15.36 -7.84 -3.36
C MET A 169 15.84 -7.38 -4.75
N ASP A 170 14.97 -7.40 -5.77
CA ASP A 170 15.28 -6.92 -7.12
C ASP A 170 15.74 -5.46 -7.08
N MET A 171 15.04 -4.62 -6.34
CA MET A 171 15.40 -3.21 -6.20
C MET A 171 16.73 -2.99 -5.51
N LEU A 172 17.05 -3.78 -4.48
CA LEU A 172 18.32 -3.69 -3.75
C LEU A 172 19.48 -4.19 -4.61
N LEU A 173 19.34 -5.34 -5.27
CA LEU A 173 20.38 -5.96 -6.09
C LEU A 173 20.70 -5.13 -7.34
N GLU A 174 19.69 -4.58 -8.00
CA GLU A 174 19.84 -3.74 -9.19
C GLU A 174 20.23 -2.29 -8.87
N LYS A 175 20.41 -1.96 -7.58
CA LYS A 175 20.70 -0.59 -7.11
C LYS A 175 19.73 0.46 -7.66
N ARG A 176 18.48 0.05 -7.92
CA ARG A 176 17.44 0.95 -8.45
C ARG A 176 17.10 2.06 -7.47
N LEU A 177 17.16 1.77 -6.17
CA LEU A 177 16.95 2.75 -5.11
C LEU A 177 17.96 3.90 -5.22
N GLU A 178 19.24 3.61 -5.45
CA GLU A 178 20.29 4.62 -5.60
C GLU A 178 20.15 5.43 -6.89
N LYS A 179 19.69 4.79 -7.97
CA LYS A 179 19.58 5.41 -9.30
C LYS A 179 18.31 6.27 -9.45
N GLU A 180 17.18 5.81 -8.89
CA GLU A 180 15.87 6.40 -9.14
C GLU A 180 15.34 7.23 -7.97
N LEU A 181 15.79 6.95 -6.76
CA LEU A 181 15.46 7.70 -5.57
C LEU A 181 16.68 8.51 -5.16
N ALA A 182 16.55 9.83 -5.07
CA ALA A 182 17.63 10.69 -4.60
C ALA A 182 18.14 10.19 -3.24
N LYS A 183 19.44 10.46 -2.93
CA LYS A 183 20.15 10.02 -1.71
C LYS A 183 19.44 10.33 -0.38
N ASP A 184 18.41 11.15 -0.42
CA ASP A 184 17.65 11.62 0.75
C ASP A 184 16.49 10.72 1.16
N ILE A 185 16.21 9.59 0.47
CA ILE A 185 15.20 8.64 0.92
C ILE A 185 15.86 7.64 1.85
N SER A 186 15.57 7.79 3.14
CA SER A 186 16.06 6.88 4.17
C SER A 186 15.18 5.64 4.27
N LEU A 187 15.33 4.71 3.33
CA LEU A 187 14.89 3.33 3.51
C LEU A 187 15.93 2.67 4.43
N GLN A 188 15.60 2.52 5.71
CA GLN A 188 16.58 2.04 6.70
C GLN A 188 16.43 0.56 7.01
N ASP A 189 15.19 0.08 7.03
CA ASP A 189 14.90 -1.27 7.51
C ASP A 189 14.13 -2.06 6.44
N PHE A 190 14.53 -3.32 6.22
CA PHE A 190 13.85 -4.25 5.31
C PHE A 190 13.51 -5.54 6.04
N ILE A 191 12.25 -5.97 5.92
CA ILE A 191 11.77 -7.26 6.41
C ILE A 191 11.29 -8.08 5.22
N LEU A 192 11.96 -9.20 4.95
CA LEU A 192 11.67 -10.07 3.83
C LEU A 192 11.10 -11.40 4.34
N LEU A 193 9.84 -11.66 4.06
CA LEU A 193 9.12 -12.85 4.51
C LEU A 193 8.99 -13.84 3.36
N GLY A 194 9.74 -14.94 3.39
CA GLY A 194 9.68 -16.01 2.40
C GLY A 194 9.83 -15.50 0.95
N PRO A 195 10.93 -14.81 0.58
CA PRO A 195 11.05 -14.21 -0.75
C PRO A 195 10.94 -15.27 -1.84
N LEU A 196 10.22 -14.93 -2.92
CA LEU A 196 10.15 -15.75 -4.12
C LEU A 196 11.52 -15.71 -4.82
N LEU A 197 12.26 -16.79 -4.72
CA LEU A 197 13.54 -16.96 -5.41
C LEU A 197 13.33 -17.74 -6.71
N ARG A 198 14.04 -17.33 -7.77
CA ARG A 198 14.04 -18.10 -9.01
C ARG A 198 14.71 -19.45 -8.73
N PRO A 199 14.05 -20.60 -8.98
CA PRO A 199 14.76 -21.87 -8.91
C PRO A 199 15.91 -21.86 -9.94
N LYS A 200 17.07 -22.39 -9.54
CA LYS A 200 18.21 -22.59 -10.45
C LYS A 200 17.91 -23.65 -11.47
#